data_06dca9c907d64c737cca506eaef120e7
#
_entry.id   06dca9c907d64c737cca506eaef120e7
#
_cell.length_a   1.000
_cell.length_b   1.000
_cell.length_c   1.000
_cell.angle_alpha   90.00
_cell.angle_beta   90.00
_cell.angle_gamma   90.00
#
_symmetry.space_group_name_H-M   'P 1'
#
loop_
_entity.id
_entity.type
_entity.pdbx_description
1 polymer ?
#
loop_
_entity_poly.entity_id
_entity_poly.type
_entity_poly.pdbx_seq_one_letter_code
_entity_poly.pdbx_strand_id
1 'polypeptide(L)'
;MPDGEAGIRFYAEVLGWESQLMEMEGGNYPMLVVNGRPVAGVQSTRDNPQMAGVPPHWATYIAVDDVDARLAKVTRHGGSLVVPAMDIPTVGRMALIADPQGAHIWLFTPFPGDCQQP
;
A
#
# COMPACT_ATOMS: atom_id res chain seq x y z
N MET A 1 6.23 2.77 -8.90
CA MET A 1 6.42 3.01 -10.34
C MET A 1 7.11 4.33 -10.57
N PRO A 2 8.04 4.40 -11.52
CA PRO A 2 8.71 5.68 -11.77
C PRO A 2 7.75 6.78 -12.23
N ASP A 3 6.72 6.43 -13.01
CA ASP A 3 5.73 7.40 -13.48
C ASP A 3 4.33 6.90 -13.14
N GLY A 4 3.76 7.46 -12.09
CA GLY A 4 2.46 7.01 -11.61
C GLY A 4 1.33 7.28 -12.59
N GLU A 5 1.37 8.40 -13.31
CA GLU A 5 0.33 8.71 -14.28
C GLU A 5 0.33 7.73 -15.45
N ALA A 6 1.51 7.37 -15.93
CA ALA A 6 1.60 6.40 -17.01
C ALA A 6 1.11 5.02 -16.53
N GLY A 7 1.43 4.65 -15.30
CA GLY A 7 0.95 3.41 -14.73
C GLY A 7 -0.56 3.36 -14.61
N ILE A 8 -1.15 4.45 -14.15
CA ILE A 8 -2.60 4.56 -14.03
C ILE A 8 -3.26 4.40 -15.41
N ARG A 9 -2.74 5.09 -16.42
CA ARG A 9 -3.30 4.99 -17.77
C ARG A 9 -3.22 3.56 -18.30
N PHE A 10 -2.07 2.92 -18.08
CA PHE A 10 -1.89 1.55 -18.55
C PHE A 10 -2.92 0.60 -17.93
N TYR A 11 -3.05 0.62 -16.61
CA TYR A 11 -3.94 -0.33 -15.95
C TYR A 11 -5.40 0.01 -16.13
N ALA A 12 -5.74 1.30 -16.26
CA ALA A 12 -7.12 1.67 -16.58
C ALA A 12 -7.53 1.11 -17.94
N GLU A 13 -6.63 1.21 -18.93
CA GLU A 13 -6.92 0.68 -20.27
C GLU A 13 -6.96 -0.83 -20.29
N VAL A 14 -5.98 -1.47 -19.67
CA VAL A 14 -5.82 -2.92 -19.77
C VAL A 14 -6.90 -3.64 -18.97
N LEU A 15 -7.19 -3.14 -17.77
CA LEU A 15 -8.09 -3.81 -16.85
C LEU A 15 -9.50 -3.24 -16.87
N GLY A 16 -9.72 -2.13 -17.57
CA GLY A 16 -11.02 -1.49 -17.59
C GLY A 16 -11.40 -0.80 -16.28
N TRP A 17 -10.42 -0.51 -15.45
CA TRP A 17 -10.65 0.17 -14.18
C TRP A 17 -10.69 1.67 -14.38
N GLU A 18 -11.35 2.35 -13.45
CA GLU A 18 -11.37 3.81 -13.44
C GLU A 18 -10.27 4.33 -12.54
N SER A 19 -9.87 5.60 -12.76
CA SER A 19 -8.90 6.25 -11.90
C SER A 19 -9.54 7.42 -11.19
N GLN A 20 -9.05 7.72 -9.99
CA GLN A 20 -9.60 8.78 -9.17
C GLN A 20 -8.47 9.33 -8.30
N LEU A 21 -8.46 10.67 -8.13
CA LEU A 21 -7.51 11.29 -7.21
C LEU A 21 -8.13 11.35 -5.83
N MET A 22 -7.39 10.88 -4.83
CA MET A 22 -7.82 10.96 -3.45
C MET A 22 -7.00 12.05 -2.76
N GLU A 23 -7.68 12.98 -2.11
CA GLU A 23 -6.99 14.04 -1.36
C GLU A 23 -6.46 13.48 -0.06
N MET A 24 -5.18 13.68 0.18
CA MET A 24 -4.54 13.23 1.40
C MET A 24 -3.59 14.30 1.89
N GLU A 25 -3.19 14.21 3.14
CA GLU A 25 -2.14 15.05 3.67
C GLU A 25 -0.90 14.87 2.83
N GLY A 26 -0.35 15.97 2.35
CA GLY A 26 0.84 15.92 1.51
C GLY A 26 0.54 15.89 0.02
N GLY A 27 -0.72 15.90 -0.39
CA GLY A 27 -1.07 15.99 -1.81
C GLY A 27 -2.13 14.99 -2.24
N ASN A 28 -2.34 14.93 -3.54
CA ASN A 28 -3.31 14.02 -4.12
C ASN A 28 -2.67 12.67 -4.42
N TYR A 29 -3.43 11.63 -4.20
CA TYR A 29 -2.94 10.26 -4.36
C TYR A 29 -3.79 9.56 -5.43
N PRO A 30 -3.19 9.11 -6.54
CA PRO A 30 -3.97 8.44 -7.58
C PRO A 30 -4.38 7.04 -7.15
N MET A 31 -5.65 6.72 -7.40
CA MET A 31 -6.21 5.42 -7.05
C MET A 31 -6.85 4.79 -8.28
N LEU A 32 -6.78 3.47 -8.35
CA LEU A 32 -7.56 2.71 -9.31
C LEU A 32 -8.83 2.23 -8.63
N VAL A 33 -9.95 2.35 -9.32
CA VAL A 33 -11.28 2.18 -8.73
C VAL A 33 -12.10 1.22 -9.59
N VAL A 34 -12.82 0.31 -8.94
CA VAL A 34 -13.73 -0.61 -9.60
C VAL A 34 -15.10 -0.47 -8.95
N ASN A 35 -16.11 -0.11 -9.75
CA ASN A 35 -17.49 0.05 -9.26
C ASN A 35 -17.58 0.99 -8.06
N GLY A 36 -16.82 2.08 -8.12
CA GLY A 36 -16.81 3.06 -7.03
C GLY A 36 -15.97 2.70 -5.84
N ARG A 37 -15.32 1.55 -5.84
CA ARG A 37 -14.48 1.10 -4.73
C ARG A 37 -13.01 1.20 -5.08
N PRO A 38 -12.22 1.89 -4.25
CA PRO A 38 -10.76 1.90 -4.47
C PRO A 38 -10.20 0.49 -4.28
N VAL A 39 -9.41 0.03 -5.26
CA VAL A 39 -8.80 -1.29 -5.19
C VAL A 39 -7.29 -1.23 -5.16
N ALA A 40 -6.69 -0.15 -5.64
CA ALA A 40 -5.24 -0.02 -5.65
C ALA A 40 -4.84 1.43 -5.66
N GLY A 41 -3.72 1.74 -5.04
CA GLY A 41 -3.11 3.06 -5.11
C GLY A 41 -1.85 2.98 -5.93
N VAL A 42 -1.44 4.10 -6.50
CA VAL A 42 -0.23 4.16 -7.31
C VAL A 42 0.71 5.17 -6.69
N GLN A 43 1.93 4.75 -6.46
CA GLN A 43 2.97 5.62 -5.93
C GLN A 43 4.05 5.80 -6.97
N SER A 44 4.34 7.05 -7.31
CA SER A 44 5.47 7.37 -8.19
C SER A 44 6.75 7.32 -7.37
N THR A 45 7.75 6.64 -7.89
CA THR A 45 9.02 6.53 -7.20
C THR A 45 10.05 7.53 -7.70
N ARG A 46 9.74 8.23 -8.79
CA ARG A 46 10.68 9.15 -9.44
C ARG A 46 11.17 10.23 -8.49
N ASP A 47 10.26 10.80 -7.69
CA ASP A 47 10.57 11.93 -6.84
C ASP A 47 10.75 11.55 -5.37
N ASN A 48 10.89 10.26 -5.09
CA ASN A 48 11.04 9.78 -3.72
C ASN A 48 12.43 9.20 -3.53
N PRO A 49 13.35 9.92 -2.86
CA PRO A 49 14.72 9.41 -2.68
C PRO A 49 14.79 8.08 -1.96
N GLN A 50 13.84 7.79 -1.09
CA GLN A 50 13.83 6.52 -0.35
C GLN A 50 13.49 5.35 -1.26
N MET A 51 12.88 5.62 -2.40
CA MET A 51 12.52 4.60 -3.36
C MET A 51 13.51 4.51 -4.52
N ALA A 52 14.58 5.27 -4.47
CA ALA A 52 15.59 5.24 -5.52
C ALA A 52 16.20 3.84 -5.59
N GLY A 53 16.28 3.29 -6.79
CA GLY A 53 16.81 1.96 -6.98
C GLY A 53 15.84 0.83 -6.77
N VAL A 54 14.63 1.12 -6.29
CA VAL A 54 13.60 0.10 -6.15
C VAL A 54 12.94 -0.11 -7.51
N PRO A 55 12.93 -1.35 -8.04
CA PRO A 55 12.30 -1.58 -9.34
C PRO A 55 10.79 -1.44 -9.23
N PRO A 56 10.12 -1.12 -10.34
CA PRO A 56 8.66 -1.09 -10.36
C PRO A 56 8.10 -2.43 -9.94
N HIS A 57 7.07 -2.41 -9.11
CA HIS A 57 6.50 -3.65 -8.59
C HIS A 57 5.10 -3.40 -8.05
N TRP A 58 4.38 -4.47 -7.87
CA TRP A 58 3.11 -4.47 -7.16
C TRP A 58 3.36 -4.79 -5.70
N ALA A 59 2.73 -4.04 -4.82
CA ALA A 59 2.79 -4.32 -3.39
C ALA A 59 1.41 -4.77 -2.94
N THR A 60 1.38 -5.89 -2.22
CA THR A 60 0.14 -6.43 -1.67
C THR A 60 -0.03 -5.95 -0.25
N TYR A 61 -1.23 -5.48 0.08
CA TYR A 61 -1.60 -5.06 1.42
C TYR A 61 -2.68 -5.99 1.95
N ILE A 62 -2.49 -6.49 3.16
CA ILE A 62 -3.48 -7.34 3.82
C ILE A 62 -4.02 -6.59 5.02
N ALA A 63 -5.35 -6.48 5.11
CA ALA A 63 -5.98 -5.88 6.27
C ALA A 63 -5.95 -6.87 7.44
N VAL A 64 -5.48 -6.41 8.58
CA VAL A 64 -5.44 -7.20 9.80
C VAL A 64 -6.09 -6.40 10.92
N ASP A 65 -6.46 -7.08 11.97
CA ASP A 65 -7.16 -6.47 13.11
C ASP A 65 -6.25 -5.54 13.92
N ASP A 66 -5.00 -5.92 14.07
CA ASP A 66 -4.04 -5.16 14.88
C ASP A 66 -2.64 -5.43 14.36
N VAL A 67 -2.06 -4.45 13.69
CA VAL A 67 -0.72 -4.59 13.10
C VAL A 67 0.31 -4.95 14.16
N ASP A 68 0.31 -4.26 15.30
CA ASP A 68 1.33 -4.50 16.31
C ASP A 68 1.25 -5.92 16.89
N ALA A 69 0.04 -6.41 17.11
CA ALA A 69 -0.14 -7.77 17.60
C ALA A 69 0.37 -8.80 16.59
N ARG A 70 0.16 -8.53 15.31
CA ARG A 70 0.65 -9.43 14.26
C ARG A 70 2.17 -9.37 14.14
N LEU A 71 2.76 -8.19 14.28
CA LEU A 71 4.21 -8.05 14.22
C LEU A 71 4.91 -8.84 15.31
N ALA A 72 4.29 -8.96 16.48
CA ALA A 72 4.88 -9.74 17.56
C ALA A 72 5.04 -11.21 17.19
N LYS A 73 4.28 -11.69 16.21
CA LYS A 73 4.36 -13.08 15.77
C LYS A 73 5.34 -13.30 14.64
N VAL A 74 5.74 -12.25 13.94
CA VAL A 74 6.54 -12.37 12.72
C VAL A 74 7.88 -13.04 12.99
N THR A 75 8.66 -12.48 13.93
CA THR A 75 9.98 -13.02 14.22
C THR A 75 9.90 -14.41 14.88
N ARG A 76 8.87 -14.65 15.67
CA ARG A 76 8.68 -15.96 16.30
C ARG A 76 8.47 -17.06 15.27
N HIS A 77 7.94 -16.71 14.12
CA HIS A 77 7.64 -17.68 13.08
C HIS A 77 8.60 -17.60 11.89
N GLY A 78 9.76 -17.01 12.11
CA GLY A 78 10.84 -17.04 11.12
C GLY A 78 10.86 -15.91 10.11
N GLY A 79 9.95 -14.97 10.24
CA GLY A 79 9.93 -13.79 9.36
C GLY A 79 10.76 -12.66 9.90
N SER A 80 10.75 -11.54 9.20
CA SER A 80 11.49 -10.35 9.62
C SER A 80 10.68 -9.09 9.34
N LEU A 81 10.97 -8.06 10.12
CA LEU A 81 10.36 -6.75 9.97
C LEU A 81 11.21 -5.93 9.03
N VAL A 82 10.64 -5.49 7.92
CA VAL A 82 11.36 -4.70 6.92
C VAL A 82 11.14 -3.21 7.12
N VAL A 83 9.88 -2.80 7.31
CA VAL A 83 9.54 -1.42 7.61
C VAL A 83 8.73 -1.40 8.90
N PRO A 84 9.18 -0.68 9.94
CA PRO A 84 8.47 -0.65 11.22
C PRO A 84 7.06 -0.09 11.05
N ALA A 85 6.20 -0.43 12.01
CA ALA A 85 4.83 0.07 11.99
C ALA A 85 4.81 1.59 12.00
N MET A 86 4.00 2.17 11.14
CA MET A 86 3.84 3.61 11.03
C MET A 86 2.39 3.97 10.81
N ASP A 87 2.01 5.14 11.30
CA ASP A 87 0.66 5.66 11.10
C ASP A 87 0.65 6.59 9.89
N ILE A 88 -0.27 6.32 8.97
CA ILE A 88 -0.50 7.21 7.85
C ILE A 88 -1.76 8.00 8.18
N PRO A 89 -1.65 9.33 8.37
CA PRO A 89 -2.81 10.12 8.79
C PRO A 89 -4.03 9.88 7.90
N THR A 90 -5.18 9.72 8.52
CA THR A 90 -6.47 9.47 7.91
C THR A 90 -6.59 8.14 7.17
N VAL A 91 -5.56 7.33 7.15
CA VAL A 91 -5.57 6.05 6.42
C VAL A 91 -5.53 4.87 7.38
N GLY A 92 -4.45 4.71 8.11
CA GLY A 92 -4.31 3.60 9.02
C GLY A 92 -2.87 3.37 9.43
N ARG A 93 -2.65 2.24 10.06
CA ARG A 93 -1.32 1.84 10.51
C ARG A 93 -0.83 0.68 9.67
N MET A 94 0.42 0.73 9.25
CA MET A 94 0.94 -0.28 8.33
C MET A 94 2.39 -0.63 8.65
N ALA A 95 2.79 -1.81 8.23
CA ALA A 95 4.16 -2.27 8.36
C ALA A 95 4.48 -3.24 7.24
N LEU A 96 5.73 -3.30 6.84
CA LEU A 96 6.18 -4.24 5.81
C LEU A 96 6.98 -5.35 6.46
N ILE A 97 6.61 -6.58 6.15
CA ILE A 97 7.30 -7.76 6.66
C ILE A 97 7.78 -8.62 5.51
N ALA A 98 8.75 -9.49 5.82
CA ALA A 98 9.19 -10.54 4.91
C ALA A 98 8.90 -11.88 5.56
N ASP A 99 8.38 -12.83 4.78
CA ASP A 99 8.16 -14.17 5.29
C ASP A 99 9.49 -14.95 5.32
N PRO A 100 9.51 -16.19 5.85
CA PRO A 100 10.77 -16.94 5.96
C PRO A 100 11.45 -17.20 4.64
N GLN A 101 10.77 -17.08 3.52
CA GLN A 101 11.35 -17.29 2.20
C GLN A 101 11.73 -16.00 1.51
N GLY A 102 11.52 -14.85 2.16
CA GLY A 102 11.92 -13.56 1.63
C GLY A 102 10.86 -12.82 0.85
N ALA A 103 9.64 -13.35 0.78
CA ALA A 103 8.56 -12.63 0.12
C ALA A 103 8.01 -11.53 1.04
N HIS A 104 7.72 -10.39 0.45
CA HIS A 104 7.29 -9.21 1.20
C HIS A 104 5.79 -9.00 1.09
N ILE A 105 5.19 -8.55 2.19
CA ILE A 105 3.77 -8.19 2.21
C ILE A 105 3.56 -7.09 3.25
N TRP A 106 2.64 -6.17 2.95
CA TRP A 106 2.27 -5.12 3.89
C TRP A 106 1.10 -5.56 4.74
N LEU A 107 1.20 -5.32 6.04
CA LEU A 107 0.08 -5.49 6.97
C LEU A 107 -0.53 -4.11 7.21
N PHE A 108 -1.85 -4.04 7.29
CA PHE A 108 -2.55 -2.78 7.35
C PHE A 108 -3.77 -2.88 8.25
N THR A 109 -3.92 -1.93 9.17
CA THR A 109 -5.11 -1.79 9.99
C THR A 109 -5.69 -0.41 9.74
N PRO A 110 -6.87 -0.29 9.13
CA PRO A 110 -7.46 1.03 8.88
C PRO A 110 -7.87 1.69 10.19
N PHE A 111 -7.79 3.02 10.22
CA PHE A 111 -8.27 3.76 11.37
C PHE A 111 -9.80 3.72 11.42
N PRO A 112 -10.39 3.75 12.62
CA PRO A 112 -11.84 3.79 12.74
C PRO A 112 -12.43 4.99 12.01
N GLY A 113 -13.57 4.78 11.36
CA GLY A 113 -14.24 5.83 10.63
C GLY A 113 -13.85 5.94 9.17
N ASP A 114 -12.82 5.25 8.75
CA ASP A 114 -12.46 5.19 7.34
C ASP A 114 -13.44 4.34 6.56
N CYS A 115 -13.50 4.58 5.27
CA CYS A 115 -14.49 3.95 4.42
C CYS A 115 -14.03 2.64 3.82
N GLN A 116 -13.24 1.91 4.54
CA GLN A 116 -12.78 0.63 4.04
C GLN A 116 -13.76 -0.45 4.22
N GLN A 117 -14.79 -0.19 4.92
CA GLN A 117 -15.76 -1.21 5.20
C GLN A 117 -16.42 -1.67 3.94
N PRO A 118 -16.48 -2.94 3.71
CA PRO A 118 -17.15 -3.46 2.54
C PRO A 118 -18.62 -3.12 2.56
#